data_bb381ee177c7202f6f90f1dbf8371c4b
#
_entry.id   bb381ee177c7202f6f90f1dbf8371c4b
#
_cell.length_a   1.000
_cell.length_b   1.000
_cell.length_c   1.000
_cell.angle_alpha   90.00
_cell.angle_beta   90.00
_cell.angle_gamma   90.00
#
_symmetry.space_group_name_H-M   'P 1'
#
loop_
_entity.id
_entity.type
_entity.pdbx_description
1 polymer ?
#
loop_
_entity_poly.entity_id
_entity_poly.type
_entity_poly.pdbx_seq_one_letter_code
_entity_poly.pdbx_strand_id
1 'polypeptide(L)'
;MINVLIVDDDAMVAELNRLYVGRVSGFRCSGTASTLSKAREMINDKDLEIDLVLLDVYMQQDSGLDLLPAIRASGRAIDVIMITSAADAATVQASMRYGVVDYLIKPFQFPRFEEALTAWREKRKLMTGQPYYEQADVDRLLHGNVPDAADARKLPKGLTPQTLRTLCQWIDAH
;
A
#
# COMPACT_ATOMS: atom_id res chain seq x y z
N MET A 1 13.35 -9.19 -8.00
CA MET A 1 13.15 -8.97 -6.56
C MET A 1 12.55 -7.60 -6.33
N ILE A 2 11.52 -7.53 -5.54
CA ILE A 2 10.84 -6.27 -5.27
C ILE A 2 11.51 -5.59 -4.09
N ASN A 3 11.88 -4.34 -4.27
CA ASN A 3 12.63 -3.60 -3.27
C ASN A 3 11.73 -2.72 -2.42
N VAL A 4 11.78 -2.89 -1.11
CA VAL A 4 10.90 -2.22 -0.17
C VAL A 4 11.70 -1.29 0.72
N LEU A 5 11.25 -0.04 0.83
CA LEU A 5 11.82 0.91 1.76
C LEU A 5 10.88 1.00 2.96
N ILE A 6 11.42 0.90 4.16
CA ILE A 6 10.62 1.02 5.36
C ILE A 6 10.88 2.38 6.01
N VAL A 7 9.81 3.13 6.27
CA VAL A 7 9.92 4.45 6.89
C VAL A 7 9.13 4.43 8.21
N ASP A 8 9.86 4.35 9.30
CA ASP A 8 9.26 4.28 10.63
C ASP A 8 10.30 4.77 11.63
N ASP A 9 9.93 5.65 12.54
CA ASP A 9 10.88 6.22 13.48
C ASP A 9 11.14 5.28 14.65
N ASP A 10 10.37 4.23 14.82
CA ASP A 10 10.58 3.25 15.88
C ASP A 10 11.47 2.15 15.31
N ALA A 11 12.70 2.09 15.78
CA ALA A 11 13.68 1.15 15.25
C ALA A 11 13.24 -0.31 15.43
N MET A 12 12.55 -0.63 16.50
CA MET A 12 12.12 -2.01 16.71
C MET A 12 11.01 -2.39 15.75
N VAL A 13 10.10 -1.45 15.47
CA VAL A 13 9.02 -1.71 14.54
C VAL A 13 9.59 -1.81 13.12
N ALA A 14 10.54 -0.94 12.80
CA ALA A 14 11.18 -1.00 11.47
C ALA A 14 11.87 -2.35 11.29
N GLU A 15 12.52 -2.85 12.33
CA GLU A 15 13.20 -4.12 12.23
C GLU A 15 12.20 -5.28 12.09
N LEU A 16 11.08 -5.23 12.80
CA LEU A 16 10.05 -6.24 12.68
C LEU A 16 9.48 -6.24 11.26
N ASN A 17 9.23 -5.06 10.72
CA ASN A 17 8.69 -4.97 9.37
C ASN A 17 9.73 -5.47 8.35
N ARG A 18 11.01 -5.21 8.61
CA ARG A 18 12.06 -5.70 7.73
C ARG A 18 12.08 -7.23 7.72
N LEU A 19 11.91 -7.85 8.89
CA LEU A 19 11.87 -9.29 8.97
C LEU A 19 10.62 -9.83 8.26
N TYR A 20 9.50 -9.14 8.39
CA TYR A 20 8.28 -9.56 7.72
C TYR A 20 8.44 -9.47 6.19
N VAL A 21 9.07 -8.42 5.71
CA VAL A 21 9.32 -8.29 4.27
C VAL A 21 10.15 -9.47 3.78
N GLY A 22 11.16 -9.85 4.55
CA GLY A 22 12.02 -10.95 4.16
C GLY A 22 11.32 -12.31 4.16
N ARG A 23 10.17 -12.40 4.83
CA ARG A 23 9.41 -13.65 4.84
C ARG A 23 8.45 -13.76 3.67
N VAL A 24 8.22 -12.69 2.94
CA VAL A 24 7.32 -12.74 1.79
C VAL A 24 8.18 -13.00 0.54
N SER A 25 7.92 -14.09 -0.12
CA SER A 25 8.72 -14.50 -1.26
C SER A 25 8.75 -13.43 -2.34
N GLY A 26 9.92 -13.12 -2.84
CA GLY A 26 10.09 -12.15 -3.93
C GLY A 26 10.28 -10.71 -3.47
N PHE A 27 10.29 -10.47 -2.16
CA PHE A 27 10.46 -9.12 -1.62
C PHE A 27 11.74 -9.04 -0.81
N ARG A 28 12.36 -7.87 -0.79
CA ARG A 28 13.49 -7.64 0.08
C ARG A 28 13.47 -6.19 0.56
N CYS A 29 14.02 -5.93 1.71
CA CYS A 29 14.12 -4.59 2.22
C CYS A 29 15.35 -3.95 1.64
N SER A 30 15.19 -2.82 0.93
CA SER A 30 16.32 -2.12 0.34
C SER A 30 16.87 -1.07 1.30
N GLY A 31 16.16 -0.77 2.35
CA GLY A 31 16.64 0.19 3.33
C GLY A 31 15.56 0.57 4.33
N THR A 32 15.97 1.26 5.38
CA THR A 32 15.05 1.79 6.37
C THR A 32 15.40 3.25 6.62
N ALA A 33 14.40 4.07 6.87
CA ALA A 33 14.59 5.46 7.19
C ALA A 33 13.83 5.79 8.46
N SER A 34 14.47 6.40 9.42
CA SER A 34 13.82 6.74 10.68
C SER A 34 13.33 8.18 10.71
N THR A 35 13.60 8.93 9.67
CA THR A 35 13.12 10.31 9.57
C THR A 35 12.63 10.56 8.15
N LEU A 36 11.79 11.58 7.98
CA LEU A 36 11.33 11.93 6.65
C LEU A 36 12.46 12.49 5.79
N SER A 37 13.40 13.17 6.41
CA SER A 37 14.55 13.71 5.70
C SER A 37 15.34 12.59 5.07
N LYS A 38 15.62 11.54 5.84
CA LYS A 38 16.37 10.40 5.34
C LYS A 38 15.56 9.68 4.25
N ALA A 39 14.27 9.55 4.46
CA ALA A 39 13.41 8.91 3.48
C ALA A 39 13.43 9.67 2.16
N ARG A 40 13.40 11.00 2.21
CA ARG A 40 13.44 11.82 1.00
C ARG A 40 14.77 11.64 0.27
N GLU A 41 15.88 11.57 1.02
CA GLU A 41 17.16 11.34 0.42
C GLU A 41 17.18 10.03 -0.33
N MET A 42 16.62 8.99 0.29
CA MET A 42 16.62 7.67 -0.32
C MET A 42 15.71 7.61 -1.54
N ILE A 43 14.57 8.30 -1.50
CA ILE A 43 13.66 8.33 -2.62
C ILE A 43 14.29 9.09 -3.80
N ASN A 44 15.09 10.10 -3.50
CA ASN A 44 15.72 10.88 -4.56
C ASN A 44 17.05 10.28 -5.05
N ASP A 45 17.50 9.22 -4.40
CA ASP A 45 18.71 8.55 -4.80
C ASP A 45 18.35 7.54 -5.90
N LYS A 46 18.62 7.89 -7.13
CA LYS A 46 18.22 7.06 -8.25
C LYS A 46 19.01 5.75 -8.34
N ASP A 47 20.10 5.66 -7.61
CA ASP A 47 20.87 4.43 -7.62
C ASP A 47 20.26 3.42 -6.63
N LEU A 48 19.38 3.87 -5.74
CA LEU A 48 18.72 2.98 -4.81
C LEU A 48 17.39 2.57 -5.42
N GLU A 49 17.20 1.29 -5.59
CA GLU A 49 15.96 0.80 -6.17
C GLU A 49 14.89 0.68 -5.11
N ILE A 50 13.76 1.30 -5.34
CA ILE A 50 12.63 1.24 -4.42
C ILE A 50 11.37 1.05 -5.26
N ASP A 51 10.63 0.01 -4.96
CA ASP A 51 9.39 -0.27 -5.66
C ASP A 51 8.18 0.02 -4.77
N LEU A 52 8.34 -0.13 -3.49
CA LEU A 52 7.27 -0.01 -2.53
C LEU A 52 7.79 0.61 -1.24
N VAL A 53 7.02 1.50 -0.65
CA VAL A 53 7.37 2.11 0.63
C VAL A 53 6.34 1.67 1.67
N LEU A 54 6.82 1.22 2.82
CA LEU A 54 5.97 0.95 3.97
C LEU A 54 6.14 2.15 4.90
N LEU A 55 5.09 2.92 5.07
CA LEU A 55 5.19 4.23 5.71
C LEU A 55 4.29 4.38 6.93
N ASP A 56 4.85 4.86 8.02
CA ASP A 56 4.08 5.19 9.20
C ASP A 56 3.70 6.68 9.18
N VAL A 57 2.53 7.00 9.67
CA VAL A 57 2.08 8.39 9.76
C VAL A 57 2.80 9.10 10.88
N TYR A 58 2.99 8.41 12.01
CA TYR A 58 3.56 9.06 13.18
C TYR A 58 5.09 9.01 13.17
N MET A 59 5.70 10.11 12.80
CA MET A 59 7.15 10.23 12.75
C MET A 59 7.55 11.36 13.67
N GLN A 60 8.02 11.04 14.81
CA GLN A 60 8.44 11.99 15.84
C GLN A 60 7.89 13.41 15.73
N GLN A 61 8.48 14.23 14.95
CA GLN A 61 8.05 15.60 14.82
C GLN A 61 7.28 15.87 13.55
N ASP A 62 7.18 14.92 12.68
CA ASP A 62 6.57 15.12 11.38
C ASP A 62 5.48 14.10 11.13
N SER A 63 4.68 14.32 10.14
CA SER A 63 3.69 13.36 9.72
C SER A 63 4.19 12.63 8.50
N GLY A 64 4.09 11.30 8.50
CA GLY A 64 4.47 10.51 7.33
C GLY A 64 3.69 10.90 6.10
N LEU A 65 2.49 11.49 6.28
CA LEU A 65 1.71 11.94 5.13
C LEU A 65 2.48 12.96 4.30
N ASP A 66 3.41 13.68 4.91
CA ASP A 66 4.17 14.69 4.18
C ASP A 66 5.16 14.06 3.19
N LEU A 67 5.42 12.77 3.32
CA LEU A 67 6.30 12.10 2.39
C LEU A 67 5.57 11.76 1.09
N LEU A 68 4.24 11.64 1.14
CA LEU A 68 3.47 11.22 -0.03
C LEU A 68 3.63 12.19 -1.21
N PRO A 69 3.51 13.50 -1.00
CA PRO A 69 3.72 14.42 -2.12
C PRO A 69 5.15 14.32 -2.66
N ALA A 70 6.13 14.10 -1.79
CA ALA A 70 7.51 14.00 -2.21
C ALA A 70 7.73 12.77 -3.09
N ILE A 71 7.09 11.68 -2.76
CA ILE A 71 7.19 10.46 -3.56
C ILE A 71 6.59 10.72 -4.94
N ARG A 72 5.41 11.35 -4.99
CA ARG A 72 4.77 11.63 -6.27
C ARG A 72 5.60 12.62 -7.10
N ALA A 73 6.19 13.62 -6.46
CA ALA A 73 7.00 14.61 -7.15
C ALA A 73 8.31 14.02 -7.69
N SER A 74 8.76 12.91 -7.14
CA SER A 74 10.01 12.31 -7.58
C SER A 74 9.91 11.73 -9.00
N GLY A 75 8.69 11.49 -9.46
CA GLY A 75 8.51 10.90 -10.78
C GLY A 75 8.80 9.41 -10.83
N ARG A 76 9.18 8.81 -9.72
CA ARG A 76 9.50 7.39 -9.70
C ARG A 76 8.22 6.56 -9.52
N ALA A 77 8.22 5.37 -10.08
CA ALA A 77 7.08 4.47 -9.97
C ALA A 77 7.14 3.73 -8.63
N ILE A 78 6.85 4.44 -7.55
CA ILE A 78 6.89 3.90 -6.21
C ILE A 78 5.49 3.92 -5.62
N ASP A 79 5.05 2.80 -5.10
CA ASP A 79 3.76 2.72 -4.43
C ASP A 79 3.95 2.71 -2.93
N VAL A 80 2.90 3.02 -2.20
CA VAL A 80 2.97 3.14 -0.74
C VAL A 80 1.90 2.31 -0.08
N ILE A 81 2.28 1.58 0.96
CA ILE A 81 1.35 0.92 1.86
C ILE A 81 1.57 1.59 3.21
N MET A 82 0.48 2.09 3.81
CA MET A 82 0.57 2.70 5.13
C MET A 82 0.58 1.60 6.18
N ILE A 83 1.47 1.71 7.16
CA ILE A 83 1.51 0.78 8.27
C ILE A 83 1.62 1.62 9.51
N THR A 84 0.51 1.86 10.19
CA THR A 84 0.47 2.84 11.24
C THR A 84 -0.64 2.55 12.24
N SER A 85 -0.56 3.13 13.41
CA SER A 85 -1.63 3.03 14.40
C SER A 85 -2.69 4.11 14.17
N ALA A 86 -2.48 5.01 13.20
CA ALA A 86 -3.45 6.06 12.92
C ALA A 86 -4.68 5.46 12.25
N ALA A 87 -5.81 5.55 12.89
CA ALA A 87 -7.05 4.98 12.37
C ALA A 87 -8.17 6.00 12.22
N ASP A 88 -7.87 7.27 12.42
CA ASP A 88 -8.88 8.32 12.29
C ASP A 88 -9.25 8.54 10.82
N ALA A 89 -10.49 8.86 10.60
CA ALA A 89 -11.00 8.98 9.23
C ALA A 89 -10.25 10.00 8.39
N ALA A 90 -9.86 11.12 8.99
CA ALA A 90 -9.16 12.15 8.23
C ALA A 90 -7.82 11.65 7.68
N THR A 91 -7.06 10.92 8.50
CA THR A 91 -5.77 10.40 8.09
C THR A 91 -5.93 9.32 7.02
N VAL A 92 -6.88 8.42 7.24
CA VAL A 92 -7.10 7.35 6.27
C VAL A 92 -7.54 7.95 4.92
N GLN A 93 -8.45 8.92 4.96
CA GLN A 93 -8.93 9.53 3.73
C GLN A 93 -7.83 10.31 3.01
N ALA A 94 -7.00 11.03 3.75
CA ALA A 94 -5.90 11.77 3.15
C ALA A 94 -4.91 10.82 2.46
N SER A 95 -4.64 9.68 3.11
CA SER A 95 -3.75 8.68 2.53
C SER A 95 -4.33 8.14 1.22
N MET A 96 -5.63 7.86 1.21
CA MET A 96 -6.27 7.33 0.02
C MET A 96 -6.25 8.34 -1.12
N ARG A 97 -6.38 9.62 -0.80
CA ARG A 97 -6.32 10.65 -1.84
C ARG A 97 -4.96 10.74 -2.49
N TYR A 98 -3.90 10.39 -1.76
CA TYR A 98 -2.56 10.38 -2.33
C TYR A 98 -2.27 9.07 -3.06
N GLY A 99 -3.25 8.15 -3.08
CA GLY A 99 -3.08 6.94 -3.86
C GLY A 99 -2.30 5.82 -3.20
N VAL A 100 -2.36 5.72 -1.87
CA VAL A 100 -1.72 4.58 -1.22
C VAL A 100 -2.46 3.32 -1.63
N VAL A 101 -1.76 2.23 -1.76
CA VAL A 101 -2.36 1.00 -2.27
C VAL A 101 -2.97 0.12 -1.19
N ASP A 102 -2.60 0.33 0.04
CA ASP A 102 -3.21 -0.41 1.15
C ASP A 102 -2.93 0.32 2.46
N TYR A 103 -3.63 -0.05 3.51
CA TYR A 103 -3.51 0.64 4.80
C TYR A 103 -3.64 -0.42 5.90
N LEU A 104 -2.55 -0.66 6.63
CA LEU A 104 -2.55 -1.63 7.70
C LEU A 104 -2.49 -0.91 9.03
N ILE A 105 -3.46 -1.19 9.89
CA ILE A 105 -3.53 -0.54 11.20
C ILE A 105 -2.86 -1.43 12.22
N LYS A 106 -1.90 -0.90 12.94
CA LYS A 106 -1.20 -1.64 13.99
C LYS A 106 -2.12 -1.85 15.19
N PRO A 107 -2.09 -2.97 15.83
CA PRO A 107 -1.28 -4.14 15.53
C PRO A 107 -1.94 -5.01 14.44
N PHE A 108 -1.13 -5.65 13.63
CA PHE A 108 -1.65 -6.53 12.60
C PHE A 108 -0.88 -7.84 12.64
N GLN A 109 -1.44 -8.87 12.03
CA GLN A 109 -0.80 -10.17 12.00
C GLN A 109 -0.06 -10.34 10.68
N PHE A 110 0.93 -11.20 10.67
CA PHE A 110 1.72 -11.44 9.47
C PHE A 110 0.87 -11.83 8.25
N PRO A 111 -0.15 -12.68 8.38
CA PRO A 111 -0.97 -13.01 7.21
C PRO A 111 -1.59 -11.80 6.53
N ARG A 112 -2.00 -10.79 7.29
CA ARG A 112 -2.57 -9.58 6.69
C ARG A 112 -1.49 -8.78 5.97
N PHE A 113 -0.28 -8.75 6.54
CA PHE A 113 0.86 -8.08 5.92
C PHE A 113 1.20 -8.79 4.60
N GLU A 114 1.28 -10.11 4.65
CA GLU A 114 1.61 -10.89 3.47
C GLU A 114 0.56 -10.69 2.39
N GLU A 115 -0.71 -10.64 2.78
CA GLU A 115 -1.79 -10.43 1.84
C GLU A 115 -1.65 -9.09 1.13
N ALA A 116 -1.31 -8.04 1.86
CA ALA A 116 -1.16 -6.72 1.26
C ALA A 116 -0.04 -6.70 0.22
N LEU A 117 1.08 -7.31 0.55
CA LEU A 117 2.22 -7.33 -0.37
C LEU A 117 1.94 -8.20 -1.60
N THR A 118 1.34 -9.35 -1.39
CA THR A 118 1.10 -10.24 -2.51
C THR A 118 -0.01 -9.70 -3.41
N ALA A 119 -1.05 -9.07 -2.85
CA ALA A 119 -2.10 -8.47 -3.65
C ALA A 119 -1.53 -7.33 -4.51
N TRP A 120 -0.65 -6.53 -3.93
CA TRP A 120 -0.01 -5.45 -4.68
C TRP A 120 0.85 -6.03 -5.81
N ARG A 121 1.59 -7.09 -5.54
CA ARG A 121 2.45 -7.69 -6.56
C ARG A 121 1.63 -8.22 -7.73
N GLU A 122 0.51 -8.88 -7.44
CA GLU A 122 -0.32 -9.41 -8.50
C GLU A 122 -0.90 -8.30 -9.36
N LYS A 123 -1.33 -7.20 -8.74
CA LYS A 123 -1.86 -6.09 -9.45
C LYS A 123 -0.77 -5.45 -10.30
N ARG A 124 0.45 -5.35 -9.77
CA ARG A 124 1.55 -4.79 -10.51
C ARG A 124 1.88 -5.63 -11.75
N LYS A 125 1.78 -6.95 -11.64
CA LYS A 125 2.04 -7.80 -12.77
C LYS A 125 1.04 -7.53 -13.88
N LEU A 126 -0.22 -7.29 -13.53
CA LEU A 126 -1.21 -6.99 -14.53
C LEU A 126 -0.90 -5.65 -15.19
N MET A 127 -0.38 -4.70 -14.45
CA MET A 127 -0.09 -3.39 -15.01
C MET A 127 1.12 -3.39 -15.93
N THR A 128 2.03 -4.32 -15.76
CA THR A 128 3.23 -4.31 -16.58
C THR A 128 3.24 -5.39 -17.63
N GLY A 129 2.19 -6.17 -17.68
CA GLY A 129 2.22 -7.37 -18.53
C GLY A 129 1.86 -7.16 -19.98
N GLN A 130 1.29 -6.06 -20.36
CA GLN A 130 0.82 -5.90 -21.73
C GLN A 130 0.77 -4.43 -22.13
N PRO A 131 0.97 -4.16 -23.41
CA PRO A 131 0.98 -2.77 -23.88
C PRO A 131 -0.40 -2.15 -23.98
N TYR A 132 -1.44 -2.95 -24.04
CA TYR A 132 -2.79 -2.44 -24.14
C TYR A 132 -3.70 -3.18 -23.17
N TYR A 133 -4.72 -2.53 -22.69
CA TYR A 133 -5.67 -3.13 -21.76
C TYR A 133 -7.06 -3.15 -22.38
N GLU A 134 -7.82 -4.17 -22.06
CA GLU A 134 -9.20 -4.22 -22.43
C GLU A 134 -9.98 -3.82 -21.18
N GLN A 135 -11.26 -3.57 -21.33
CA GLN A 135 -12.06 -3.11 -20.20
C GLN A 135 -12.01 -4.08 -19.01
N ALA A 136 -12.02 -5.37 -19.29
CA ALA A 136 -11.94 -6.36 -18.23
C ALA A 136 -10.64 -6.23 -17.44
N ASP A 137 -9.55 -5.90 -18.11
CA ASP A 137 -8.26 -5.76 -17.44
C ASP A 137 -8.28 -4.52 -16.56
N VAL A 138 -8.84 -3.44 -17.05
CA VAL A 138 -8.92 -2.20 -16.31
C VAL A 138 -9.80 -2.43 -15.08
N ASP A 139 -10.91 -3.15 -15.27
CA ASP A 139 -11.80 -3.44 -14.16
C ASP A 139 -11.09 -4.24 -13.07
N ARG A 140 -10.24 -5.19 -13.47
CA ARG A 140 -9.52 -5.95 -12.46
C ARG A 140 -8.52 -5.09 -11.72
N LEU A 141 -7.88 -4.16 -12.41
CA LEU A 141 -6.91 -3.29 -11.76
C LEU A 141 -7.60 -2.34 -10.77
N LEU A 142 -8.78 -1.86 -11.13
CA LEU A 142 -9.44 -0.92 -10.27
C LEU A 142 -10.24 -1.56 -9.14
N HIS A 143 -10.87 -2.70 -9.42
CA HIS A 143 -11.76 -3.33 -8.47
C HIS A 143 -11.28 -4.64 -7.89
N GLY A 144 -10.09 -5.03 -8.25
CA GLY A 144 -9.51 -6.23 -7.70
C GLY A 144 -10.11 -7.49 -8.27
N ASN A 145 -10.06 -8.55 -7.48
CA ASN A 145 -10.38 -9.78 -7.98
C ASN A 145 -11.80 -9.99 -8.08
N VAL A 146 -12.27 -9.81 -9.13
CA VAL A 146 -13.60 -9.91 -9.32
C VAL A 146 -14.32 -11.13 -9.16
N PRO A 147 -13.82 -12.16 -9.14
CA PRO A 147 -14.56 -13.38 -9.09
C PRO A 147 -15.41 -13.33 -7.93
N ASP A 148 -15.01 -12.57 -7.02
CA ASP A 148 -15.74 -12.49 -5.88
C ASP A 148 -17.03 -11.93 -6.20
N ALA A 149 -17.31 -11.71 -7.36
CA ALA A 149 -18.59 -11.29 -7.71
C ALA A 149 -19.52 -12.36 -7.23
N ALA A 150 -19.06 -13.53 -7.17
CA ALA A 150 -19.92 -14.58 -6.74
C ALA A 150 -20.23 -14.39 -5.29
N ASP A 151 -19.24 -14.01 -4.55
CA ASP A 151 -19.44 -13.79 -3.15
C ASP A 151 -20.28 -12.57 -3.00
N ALA A 152 -20.05 -11.62 -3.81
CA ALA A 152 -20.77 -10.41 -3.72
C ALA A 152 -22.24 -10.73 -3.90
N ARG A 153 -22.54 -11.66 -4.68
CA ARG A 153 -23.90 -11.95 -4.89
C ARG A 153 -24.51 -12.63 -3.73
N LYS A 154 -23.73 -13.24 -2.95
CA LYS A 154 -24.32 -13.89 -1.87
C LYS A 154 -24.61 -12.91 -0.87
N LEU A 155 -23.83 -11.92 -0.77
CA LEU A 155 -24.03 -10.95 0.16
C LEU A 155 -25.25 -10.27 0.00
N PRO A 156 -25.58 -9.93 -1.03
CA PRO A 156 -26.63 -9.06 -1.24
C PRO A 156 -27.80 -9.33 -0.60
N LYS A 157 -28.10 -10.26 -0.09
CA LYS A 157 -29.10 -10.40 0.42
C LYS A 157 -29.08 -9.57 1.39
N GLY A 158 -28.30 -9.63 2.09
CA GLY A 158 -28.35 -8.84 3.13
C GLY A 158 -27.71 -7.66 2.71
N LEU A 159 -26.89 -7.76 2.05
CA LEU A 159 -26.18 -6.81 1.79
C LEU A 159 -26.47 -6.22 0.85
N THR A 160 -26.90 -6.16 0.62
CA THR A 160 -27.29 -5.37 -0.14
C THR A 160 -26.46 -4.62 -0.94
N PRO A 161 -26.97 -4.05 -1.88
CA PRO A 161 -26.27 -3.29 -2.80
C PRO A 161 -25.58 -2.17 -2.12
N GLN A 162 -26.12 -1.72 -1.07
CA GLN A 162 -25.49 -0.67 -0.49
C GLN A 162 -24.35 -1.12 0.20
N THR A 163 -24.33 -2.15 0.75
CA THR A 163 -23.20 -2.62 1.46
C THR A 163 -22.17 -2.90 0.45
N LEU A 164 -22.57 -3.41 -0.62
CA LEU A 164 -21.64 -3.67 -1.63
C LEU A 164 -21.11 -2.42 -2.05
N ARG A 165 -21.89 -1.47 -2.18
CA ARG A 165 -21.43 -0.27 -2.61
C ARG A 165 -20.57 0.34 -1.60
N THR A 166 -20.81 0.16 -0.44
CA THR A 166 -19.97 0.68 0.58
C THR A 166 -18.65 0.06 0.43
N LEU A 167 -18.62 -1.19 0.17
CA LEU A 167 -17.40 -1.81 0.01
C LEU A 167 -16.77 -1.29 -1.18
N CYS A 168 -17.45 -1.14 -2.20
CA CYS A 168 -16.85 -0.69 -3.39
C CYS A 168 -16.52 0.71 -3.22
N GLN A 169 -17.18 1.39 -2.39
CA GLN A 169 -16.95 2.65 -2.29
C GLN A 169 -15.86 2.95 -1.55
N TRP A 170 -15.50 2.30 -0.64
CA TRP A 170 -14.38 2.69 -0.07
C TRP A 170 -13.38 1.93 -0.72
N ILE A 171 -13.68 1.37 -1.63
CA ILE A 171 -12.82 0.82 -2.38
C ILE A 171 -12.81 1.74 -3.39
N ASP A 172 -13.81 2.20 -3.77
CA ASP A 172 -13.79 3.12 -4.73
C ASP A 172 -14.21 4.30 -4.06
N ALA A 173 -14.53 4.22 -3.20
CA ALA A 173 -14.81 5.27 -2.53
C ALA A 173 -14.73 4.64 -1.46
N HIS A 174 -14.86 4.17 -1.59
CA HIS A 174 -14.85 3.44 -0.87
C HIS A 174 -14.46 3.10 -0.88
#